data_3de7d94e290472762ff9935f38f12413
#
_entry.id   3de7d94e290472762ff9935f38f12413
#
_cell.length_a   1.000
_cell.length_b   1.000
_cell.length_c   1.000
_cell.angle_alpha   90.00
_cell.angle_beta   90.00
_cell.angle_gamma   90.00
#
_symmetry.space_group_name_H-M   'P 1'
#
loop_
_entity.id
_entity.type
_entity.pdbx_description
1 polymer ?
#
loop_
_entity_poly.entity_id
_entity_poly.type
_entity_poly.pdbx_seq_one_letter_code
_entity_poly.pdbx_strand_id
1 'polypeptide(L)'
;TCRGTAHHRPGRRPGCSTGGTQALEYVLRQLPRDCPGIVIVQHMPEKFTADFARRLNNLCQIEVREARHLDRVHSGLALVAPGGLHMQLKRSGAHYQVEVLDGPPVNRHKPSVDVLFRSVARHAGANTLGVIMTGMGDDGARGLLAMRESGAQTVAQDEASCVVFGM
;
A
#
# COMPACT_ATOMS: atom_id res chain seq x y z
N THR A 1 5.07 2.75 9.27
CA THR A 1 4.09 2.75 10.37
C THR A 1 3.01 3.78 10.04
N CYS A 2 1.90 3.37 9.44
CA CYS A 2 0.76 4.25 9.25
C CYS A 2 -0.31 3.94 10.30
N ARG A 3 -0.63 4.88 11.18
CA ARG A 3 -1.84 4.86 12.01
C ARG A 3 -2.78 5.94 11.47
N GLY A 4 -3.97 5.59 11.05
CA GLY A 4 -4.99 6.55 10.63
C GLY A 4 -6.37 6.14 11.10
N THR A 5 -7.02 6.98 11.90
CA THR A 5 -8.45 6.94 12.21
C THR A 5 -9.14 8.04 11.42
N ALA A 6 -10.18 7.71 10.63
CA ALA A 6 -10.89 8.67 9.80
C ALA A 6 -12.37 8.79 10.18
N HIS A 7 -12.88 10.02 10.27
CA HIS A 7 -14.32 10.33 10.32
C HIS A 7 -14.83 10.74 8.93
N HIS A 8 -15.98 10.22 8.53
CA HIS A 8 -16.55 10.31 7.17
C HIS A 8 -17.69 11.35 7.05
N ARG A 9 -17.78 12.00 5.88
CA ARG A 9 -19.01 12.60 5.29
C ARG A 9 -19.09 12.31 3.78
N PRO A 10 -20.28 12.00 3.24
CA PRO A 10 -20.41 11.43 1.90
C PRO A 10 -20.56 12.47 0.77
N GLY A 11 -19.93 12.19 -0.37
CA GLY A 11 -20.13 12.88 -1.65
C GLY A 11 -19.66 11.99 -2.81
N ARG A 12 -20.60 11.56 -3.64
CA ARG A 12 -20.42 10.59 -4.75
C ARG A 12 -19.51 11.04 -5.88
N ARG A 13 -18.68 10.09 -6.42
CA ARG A 13 -18.37 9.98 -7.87
C ARG A 13 -17.97 8.53 -8.22
N PRO A 14 -18.27 8.05 -9.45
CA PRO A 14 -18.17 6.64 -9.82
C PRO A 14 -16.79 6.26 -10.39
N GLY A 15 -16.39 5.02 -10.12
CA GLY A 15 -15.44 4.25 -10.90
C GLY A 15 -13.99 4.38 -10.49
N CYS A 16 -13.61 3.57 -9.52
CA CYS A 16 -12.31 2.97 -9.24
C CYS A 16 -12.35 2.48 -7.80
N SER A 17 -11.85 1.28 -7.52
CA SER A 17 -11.67 0.66 -6.20
C SER A 17 -12.34 1.43 -5.05
N THR A 18 -13.52 1.02 -4.64
CA THR A 18 -14.49 1.78 -3.85
C THR A 18 -13.88 2.26 -2.52
N GLY A 19 -13.43 3.50 -2.45
CA GLY A 19 -12.93 4.17 -1.26
C GLY A 19 -11.43 4.05 -0.97
N GLY A 20 -10.71 3.09 -1.53
CA GLY A 20 -9.29 2.85 -1.22
C GLY A 20 -8.38 4.05 -1.50
N THR A 21 -8.57 4.72 -2.63
CA THR A 21 -7.76 5.90 -3.00
C THR A 21 -8.01 7.10 -2.08
N GLN A 22 -9.24 7.28 -1.60
CA GLN A 22 -9.60 8.37 -0.68
C GLN A 22 -9.08 8.08 0.73
N ALA A 23 -9.22 6.85 1.21
CA ALA A 23 -8.70 6.43 2.51
C ALA A 23 -7.17 6.57 2.55
N LEU A 24 -6.48 6.13 1.51
CA LEU A 24 -5.03 6.27 1.38
C LEU A 24 -4.59 7.73 1.37
N GLU A 25 -5.24 8.59 0.58
CA GLU A 25 -4.97 10.03 0.56
C GLU A 25 -5.14 10.65 1.95
N TYR A 26 -6.24 10.32 2.64
CA TYR A 26 -6.52 10.85 3.98
C TYR A 26 -5.40 10.49 4.97
N VAL A 27 -4.93 9.24 4.96
CA VAL A 27 -3.85 8.80 5.84
C VAL A 27 -2.52 9.47 5.49
N LEU A 28 -2.12 9.45 4.22
CA LEU A 28 -0.81 9.95 3.79
C LEU A 28 -0.66 11.46 4.02
N ARG A 29 -1.73 12.24 3.89
CA ARG A 29 -1.70 13.70 4.13
C ARG A 29 -1.39 14.08 5.58
N GLN A 30 -1.61 13.18 6.53
CA GLN A 30 -1.37 13.42 7.96
C GLN A 30 0.02 12.98 8.41
N LEU A 31 0.80 12.33 7.54
CA LEU A 31 2.11 11.81 7.90
C LEU A 31 3.16 12.93 7.89
N PRO A 32 4.01 12.98 8.92
CA PRO A 32 5.12 13.91 8.97
C PRO A 32 6.23 13.52 7.97
N ARG A 33 7.08 14.47 7.62
CA ARG A 33 8.17 14.29 6.63
C ARG A 33 9.19 13.21 6.99
N ASP A 34 9.32 12.89 8.26
CA ASP A 34 10.25 11.91 8.81
C ASP A 34 9.62 10.55 9.10
N CYS A 35 8.38 10.33 8.63
CA CYS A 35 7.73 9.03 8.81
C CYS A 35 8.57 7.91 8.17
N PRO A 36 8.50 6.68 8.67
CA PRO A 36 9.13 5.52 8.05
C PRO A 36 8.75 5.36 6.57
N GLY A 37 9.63 4.77 5.77
CA GLY A 37 9.36 4.48 4.37
C GLY A 37 8.13 3.58 4.18
N ILE A 38 7.33 3.85 3.15
CA ILE A 38 6.04 3.23 2.90
C ILE A 38 6.06 2.56 1.53
N VAL A 39 5.49 1.38 1.43
CA VAL A 39 5.24 0.67 0.18
C VAL A 39 3.75 0.38 0.05
N ILE A 40 3.18 0.69 -1.12
CA ILE A 40 1.73 0.74 -1.34
C ILE A 40 1.37 -0.08 -2.56
N VAL A 41 0.39 -0.96 -2.41
CA VAL A 41 -0.34 -1.54 -3.54
C VAL A 41 -1.76 -1.00 -3.53
N GLN A 42 -2.16 -0.43 -4.65
CA GLN A 42 -3.53 -0.03 -4.96
C GLN A 42 -3.97 -0.73 -6.24
N HIS A 43 -5.09 -1.44 -6.20
CA HIS A 43 -5.67 -2.06 -7.40
C HIS A 43 -6.12 -0.97 -8.36
N MET A 44 -5.32 -0.72 -9.38
CA MET A 44 -5.52 0.37 -10.34
C MET A 44 -4.95 -0.03 -11.70
N PRO A 45 -5.59 0.36 -12.82
CA PRO A 45 -5.03 0.13 -14.15
C PRO A 45 -3.69 0.86 -14.34
N GLU A 46 -2.82 0.28 -15.17
CA GLU A 46 -1.45 0.76 -15.41
C GLU A 46 -1.36 2.26 -15.73
N LYS A 47 -2.29 2.76 -16.54
CA LYS A 47 -2.28 4.17 -16.98
C LYS A 47 -2.55 5.20 -15.87
N PHE A 48 -3.00 4.75 -14.68
CA PHE A 48 -3.44 5.66 -13.62
C PHE A 48 -2.50 5.71 -12.41
N THR A 49 -1.61 4.75 -12.23
CA THR A 49 -0.77 4.66 -11.04
C THR A 49 0.25 5.79 -10.93
N ALA A 50 0.86 6.20 -12.04
CA ALA A 50 1.80 7.32 -12.06
C ALA A 50 1.10 8.66 -11.74
N ASP A 51 -0.07 8.91 -12.34
CA ASP A 51 -0.84 10.14 -12.09
C ASP A 51 -1.39 10.18 -10.66
N PHE A 52 -1.80 9.03 -10.13
CA PHE A 52 -2.23 8.90 -8.75
C PHE A 52 -1.10 9.21 -7.76
N ALA A 53 0.08 8.64 -7.97
CA ALA A 53 1.26 8.92 -7.16
C ALA A 53 1.65 10.41 -7.21
N ARG A 54 1.65 11.01 -8.40
CA ARG A 54 1.92 12.45 -8.59
C ARG A 54 0.90 13.33 -7.86
N ARG A 55 -0.38 12.97 -7.91
CA ARG A 55 -1.43 13.69 -7.18
C ARG A 55 -1.20 13.62 -5.68
N LEU A 56 -0.89 12.45 -5.14
CA LEU A 56 -0.58 12.28 -3.72
C LEU A 56 0.66 13.08 -3.31
N ASN A 57 1.70 13.09 -4.14
CA ASN A 57 2.91 13.86 -3.89
C ASN A 57 2.63 15.36 -3.71
N ASN A 58 1.68 15.91 -4.47
CA ASN A 58 1.29 17.32 -4.36
C ASN A 58 0.46 17.64 -3.11
N LEU A 59 -0.12 16.62 -2.47
CA LEU A 59 -1.02 16.78 -1.31
C LEU A 59 -0.36 16.41 0.01
N CYS A 60 0.73 15.67 0.00
CA CYS A 60 1.39 15.12 1.18
C CYS A 60 2.65 15.89 1.52
N GLN A 61 3.09 15.78 2.78
CA GLN A 61 4.38 16.32 3.22
C GLN A 61 5.55 15.42 2.86
N ILE A 62 5.27 14.11 2.69
CA ILE A 62 6.23 13.10 2.27
C ILE A 62 6.31 13.04 0.75
N GLU A 63 7.42 12.58 0.22
CA GLU A 63 7.55 12.26 -1.19
C GLU A 63 6.67 11.04 -1.52
N VAL A 64 5.86 11.13 -2.58
CA VAL A 64 5.07 10.00 -3.08
C VAL A 64 5.34 9.84 -4.57
N ARG A 65 5.77 8.67 -4.99
CA ARG A 65 5.99 8.37 -6.41
C ARG A 65 5.70 6.93 -6.77
N GLU A 66 5.50 6.69 -8.04
CA GLU A 66 5.43 5.34 -8.56
C GLU A 66 6.80 4.66 -8.41
N ALA A 67 6.79 3.40 -7.98
CA ALA A 67 8.01 2.63 -7.73
C ALA A 67 8.71 2.24 -9.04
N ARG A 68 10.03 2.32 -9.02
CA ARG A 68 10.92 1.75 -10.04
C ARG A 68 11.65 0.55 -9.47
N HIS A 69 12.05 -0.37 -10.34
CA HIS A 69 12.86 -1.51 -9.92
C HIS A 69 14.13 -1.06 -9.20
N LEU A 70 14.41 -1.66 -8.04
CA LEU A 70 15.52 -1.37 -7.13
C LEU A 70 15.42 -0.02 -6.38
N ASP A 71 14.30 0.65 -6.40
CA ASP A 71 14.10 1.83 -5.58
C ASP A 71 14.30 1.51 -4.09
N ARG A 72 15.10 2.35 -3.42
CA ARG A 72 15.35 2.23 -1.99
C ARG A 72 14.17 2.77 -1.19
N VAL A 73 13.78 2.01 -0.16
CA VAL A 73 12.75 2.43 0.82
C VAL A 73 13.45 3.16 1.97
N HIS A 74 13.08 4.41 2.22
CA HIS A 74 13.67 5.25 3.28
C HIS A 74 12.61 6.15 3.90
N SER A 75 12.94 6.77 5.04
CA SER A 75 12.04 7.72 5.71
C SER A 75 11.62 8.86 4.80
N GLY A 76 10.35 9.27 4.91
CA GLY A 76 9.77 10.35 4.11
C GLY A 76 9.40 9.99 2.68
N LEU A 77 9.49 8.71 2.29
CA LEU A 77 9.16 8.24 0.95
C LEU A 77 8.05 7.19 0.98
N ALA A 78 7.04 7.37 0.13
CA ALA A 78 6.01 6.37 -0.18
C ALA A 78 6.14 5.93 -1.65
N LEU A 79 6.29 4.63 -1.87
CA LEU A 79 6.38 4.01 -3.18
C LEU A 79 5.08 3.30 -3.54
N VAL A 80 4.45 3.72 -4.64
CA VAL A 80 3.22 3.12 -5.17
C VAL A 80 3.60 2.09 -6.24
N ALA A 81 3.09 0.88 -6.10
CA ALA A 81 3.30 -0.18 -7.11
C ALA A 81 2.75 0.24 -8.46
N PRO A 82 3.52 0.09 -9.56
CA PRO A 82 3.03 0.36 -10.89
C PRO A 82 1.93 -0.63 -11.29
N GLY A 83 0.90 -0.13 -11.97
CA GLY A 83 -0.15 -0.99 -12.51
C GLY A 83 0.40 -1.96 -13.56
N GLY A 84 -0.18 -3.15 -13.63
CA GLY A 84 0.28 -4.17 -14.57
C GLY A 84 1.55 -4.92 -14.16
N LEU A 85 2.19 -4.57 -13.04
CA LEU A 85 3.38 -5.24 -12.50
C LEU A 85 3.19 -5.55 -11.01
N HIS A 86 3.91 -6.55 -10.49
CA HIS A 86 3.97 -6.81 -9.06
C HIS A 86 5.13 -6.03 -8.42
N MET A 87 4.94 -5.62 -7.16
CA MET A 87 6.00 -5.03 -6.34
C MET A 87 6.26 -5.93 -5.13
N GLN A 88 7.54 -6.20 -4.88
CA GLN A 88 8.00 -6.94 -3.71
C GLN A 88 9.01 -6.11 -2.93
N LEU A 89 9.02 -6.27 -1.60
CA LEU A 89 10.08 -5.75 -0.76
C LEU A 89 11.23 -6.74 -0.73
N LYS A 90 12.45 -6.24 -0.73
CA LYS A 90 13.66 -7.03 -0.56
C LYS A 90 14.63 -6.34 0.37
N ARG A 91 15.37 -7.11 1.14
CA ARG A 91 16.46 -6.59 1.96
C ARG A 91 17.76 -6.60 1.16
N SER A 92 18.47 -5.48 1.15
CA SER A 92 19.77 -5.31 0.53
C SER A 92 20.75 -4.78 1.59
N GLY A 93 21.50 -5.68 2.21
CA GLY A 93 22.35 -5.33 3.35
C GLY A 93 21.56 -4.73 4.52
N ALA A 94 21.89 -3.50 4.88
CA ALA A 94 21.22 -2.75 5.95
C ALA A 94 19.95 -2.01 5.49
N HIS A 95 19.58 -2.07 4.22
CA HIS A 95 18.51 -1.28 3.64
C HIS A 95 17.42 -2.17 3.06
N TYR A 96 16.25 -1.57 2.83
CA TYR A 96 15.17 -2.16 2.05
C TYR A 96 15.08 -1.50 0.69
N GLN A 97 14.76 -2.29 -0.31
CA GLN A 97 14.48 -1.85 -1.68
C GLN A 97 13.26 -2.59 -2.22
N VAL A 98 12.64 -2.06 -3.27
CA VAL A 98 11.56 -2.73 -3.96
C VAL A 98 12.03 -3.37 -5.25
N GLU A 99 11.51 -4.56 -5.55
CA GLU A 99 11.63 -5.18 -6.86
C GLU A 99 10.29 -5.05 -7.57
N VAL A 100 10.31 -4.49 -8.77
CA VAL A 100 9.14 -4.41 -9.66
C VAL A 100 9.31 -5.50 -10.71
N LEU A 101 8.36 -6.43 -10.76
CA LEU A 101 8.47 -7.66 -11.50
C LEU A 101 7.20 -7.92 -12.32
N ASP A 102 7.38 -8.48 -13.49
CA ASP A 102 6.26 -9.05 -14.25
C ASP A 102 5.89 -10.44 -13.71
N GLY A 103 4.70 -10.91 -14.02
CA GLY A 103 4.19 -12.21 -13.60
C GLY A 103 2.70 -12.34 -13.84
N PRO A 104 2.14 -13.54 -13.64
CA PRO A 104 0.70 -13.76 -13.73
C PRO A 104 -0.04 -13.00 -12.61
N PRO A 105 -1.32 -12.62 -12.80
CA PRO A 105 -2.14 -12.07 -11.73
C PRO A 105 -2.22 -13.03 -10.53
N VAL A 106 -2.12 -12.48 -9.31
CA VAL A 106 -2.33 -13.19 -8.05
C VAL A 106 -3.64 -12.70 -7.44
N ASN A 107 -4.51 -13.60 -7.00
CA ASN A 107 -5.87 -13.29 -6.55
C ASN A 107 -6.65 -12.42 -7.58
N ARG A 108 -6.42 -12.63 -8.88
CA ARG A 108 -6.97 -11.86 -10.01
C ARG A 108 -6.46 -10.42 -10.12
N HIS A 109 -5.45 -10.03 -9.36
CA HIS A 109 -4.90 -8.67 -9.32
C HIS A 109 -3.43 -8.61 -9.72
N LYS A 110 -3.07 -7.55 -10.41
CA LYS A 110 -1.71 -7.19 -10.77
C LYS A 110 -1.59 -5.66 -10.86
N PRO A 111 -1.00 -4.99 -9.85
CA PRO A 111 -0.31 -5.55 -8.68
C PRO A 111 -1.24 -6.26 -7.68
N SER A 112 -0.68 -7.20 -6.90
CA SER A 112 -1.38 -7.90 -5.82
C SER A 112 -0.82 -7.47 -4.46
N VAL A 113 -1.72 -7.23 -3.51
CA VAL A 113 -1.38 -6.92 -2.11
C VAL A 113 -0.71 -8.12 -1.43
N ASP A 114 -1.20 -9.34 -1.68
CA ASP A 114 -0.61 -10.56 -1.13
C ASP A 114 0.85 -10.75 -1.55
N VAL A 115 1.20 -10.41 -2.80
CA VAL A 115 2.60 -10.48 -3.28
C VAL A 115 3.49 -9.55 -2.49
N LEU A 116 3.07 -8.30 -2.28
CA LEU A 116 3.81 -7.34 -1.47
C LEU A 116 3.91 -7.81 -0.01
N PHE A 117 2.81 -8.11 0.63
CA PHE A 117 2.76 -8.43 2.06
C PHE A 117 3.57 -9.69 2.41
N ARG A 118 3.51 -10.74 1.59
CA ARG A 118 4.36 -11.94 1.78
C ARG A 118 5.85 -11.62 1.65
N SER A 119 6.23 -10.71 0.76
CA SER A 119 7.62 -10.28 0.65
C SER A 119 8.06 -9.46 1.86
N VAL A 120 7.17 -8.58 2.37
CA VAL A 120 7.40 -7.81 3.60
C VAL A 120 7.55 -8.74 4.81
N ALA A 121 6.67 -9.72 4.97
CA ALA A 121 6.77 -10.74 6.02
C ALA A 121 8.13 -11.44 6.01
N ARG A 122 8.61 -11.83 4.82
CA ARG A 122 9.87 -12.55 4.65
C ARG A 122 11.10 -11.69 4.94
N HIS A 123 11.11 -10.43 4.52
CA HIS A 123 12.32 -9.61 4.50
C HIS A 123 12.40 -8.58 5.62
N ALA A 124 11.29 -8.18 6.20
CA ALA A 124 11.24 -7.15 7.23
C ALA A 124 10.61 -7.63 8.56
N GLY A 125 9.72 -8.60 8.53
CA GLY A 125 9.16 -9.25 9.72
C GLY A 125 8.66 -8.25 10.76
N ALA A 126 9.14 -8.38 12.00
CA ALA A 126 8.72 -7.55 13.14
C ALA A 126 9.01 -6.04 12.98
N ASN A 127 9.83 -5.63 12.01
CA ASN A 127 10.19 -4.23 11.80
C ASN A 127 9.15 -3.45 10.97
N THR A 128 7.95 -4.01 10.77
CA THR A 128 6.94 -3.42 9.89
C THR A 128 5.55 -3.34 10.52
N LEU A 129 4.75 -2.47 9.93
CA LEU A 129 3.31 -2.39 10.15
C LEU A 129 2.60 -2.70 8.84
N GLY A 130 1.79 -3.76 8.81
CA GLY A 130 0.86 -4.04 7.72
C GLY A 130 -0.46 -3.32 7.93
N VAL A 131 -0.92 -2.62 6.91
CA VAL A 131 -2.23 -1.93 6.94
C VAL A 131 -3.05 -2.35 5.74
N ILE A 132 -4.27 -2.84 5.98
CA ILE A 132 -5.26 -3.10 4.95
C ILE A 132 -6.42 -2.14 5.13
N MET A 133 -6.89 -1.55 4.04
CA MET A 133 -7.97 -0.56 4.06
C MET A 133 -9.13 -1.04 3.21
N THR A 134 -10.20 -0.23 3.18
CA THR A 134 -11.43 -0.49 2.42
C THR A 134 -11.14 -1.02 1.02
N GLY A 135 -11.86 -2.07 0.63
CA GLY A 135 -11.74 -2.72 -0.68
C GLY A 135 -12.70 -3.88 -0.85
N MET A 136 -12.68 -4.49 -2.01
CA MET A 136 -13.49 -5.66 -2.33
C MET A 136 -12.59 -6.84 -2.69
N GLY A 137 -12.89 -8.02 -2.12
CA GLY A 137 -12.13 -9.25 -2.34
C GLY A 137 -11.31 -9.64 -1.13
N ASP A 138 -10.35 -10.55 -1.32
CA ASP A 138 -9.51 -11.13 -0.28
C ASP A 138 -8.00 -10.97 -0.55
N ASP A 139 -7.64 -10.17 -1.56
CA ASP A 139 -6.24 -9.94 -1.91
C ASP A 139 -5.54 -9.08 -0.84
N GLY A 140 -4.66 -9.69 -0.11
CA GLY A 140 -3.94 -9.09 1.02
C GLY A 140 -4.23 -9.77 2.35
N ALA A 141 -5.36 -10.46 2.50
CA ALA A 141 -5.74 -11.11 3.75
C ALA A 141 -4.71 -12.16 4.20
N ARG A 142 -4.29 -13.04 3.28
CA ARG A 142 -3.26 -14.06 3.56
C ARG A 142 -1.87 -13.47 3.78
N GLY A 143 -1.55 -12.41 3.03
CA GLY A 143 -0.29 -11.69 3.19
C GLY A 143 -0.24 -10.96 4.52
N LEU A 144 -1.34 -10.34 4.96
CA LEU A 144 -1.42 -9.68 6.27
C LEU A 144 -1.28 -10.68 7.42
N LEU A 145 -1.90 -11.87 7.29
CA LEU A 145 -1.71 -12.96 8.24
C LEU A 145 -0.23 -13.38 8.31
N ALA A 146 0.42 -13.58 7.17
CA ALA A 146 1.84 -13.92 7.11
C ALA A 146 2.73 -12.83 7.75
N MET A 147 2.40 -11.55 7.57
CA MET A 147 3.08 -10.45 8.26
C MET A 147 2.91 -10.56 9.79
N ARG A 148 1.69 -10.81 10.27
CA ARG A 148 1.42 -11.00 11.70
C ARG A 148 2.20 -12.18 12.27
N GLU A 149 2.21 -13.32 11.59
CA GLU A 149 2.95 -14.53 12.01
C GLU A 149 4.46 -14.29 12.01
N SER A 150 4.99 -13.39 11.17
CA SER A 150 6.40 -12.98 11.19
C SER A 150 6.74 -11.93 12.26
N GLY A 151 5.79 -11.57 13.12
CA GLY A 151 5.96 -10.62 14.22
C GLY A 151 5.66 -9.15 13.88
N ALA A 152 5.18 -8.86 12.66
CA ALA A 152 4.75 -7.52 12.30
C ALA A 152 3.49 -7.10 13.06
N GLN A 153 3.35 -5.81 13.31
CA GLN A 153 2.06 -5.25 13.71
C GLN A 153 1.13 -5.19 12.49
N THR A 154 -0.15 -5.48 12.69
CA THR A 154 -1.14 -5.45 11.61
C THR A 154 -2.36 -4.65 12.02
N VAL A 155 -2.91 -3.87 11.10
CA VAL A 155 -4.10 -3.05 11.27
C VAL A 155 -5.01 -3.25 10.05
N ALA A 156 -6.29 -3.49 10.32
CA ALA A 156 -7.35 -3.44 9.31
C ALA A 156 -8.27 -2.26 9.60
N GLN A 157 -8.75 -1.61 8.56
CA GLN A 157 -9.75 -0.55 8.69
C GLN A 157 -11.06 -1.18 9.19
N ASP A 158 -11.73 -0.52 10.14
CA ASP A 158 -12.99 -1.00 10.70
C ASP A 158 -14.15 -0.87 9.70
N GLU A 159 -15.20 -1.68 9.90
CA GLU A 159 -16.38 -1.71 9.03
C GLU A 159 -17.08 -0.36 8.95
N ALA A 160 -17.17 0.38 10.06
CA ALA A 160 -17.89 1.64 10.14
C ALA A 160 -17.26 2.75 9.30
N SER A 161 -15.95 2.70 9.10
CA SER A 161 -15.19 3.66 8.27
C SER A 161 -14.93 3.17 6.85
N CYS A 162 -15.17 1.89 6.54
CA CYS A 162 -15.02 1.35 5.19
C CYS A 162 -16.13 1.81 4.26
N VAL A 163 -15.79 2.12 3.01
CA VAL A 163 -16.78 2.28 1.92
C VAL A 163 -17.27 0.91 1.46
N VAL A 164 -16.37 -0.07 1.42
CA VAL A 164 -16.65 -1.49 1.21
C VAL A 164 -15.81 -2.28 2.21
N PHE A 165 -16.47 -3.06 3.05
CA PHE A 165 -15.85 -3.96 4.00
C PHE A 165 -15.82 -5.37 3.39
N GLY A 166 -14.72 -5.73 2.74
CA GLY A 166 -14.62 -7.00 2.00
C GLY A 166 -13.19 -7.45 1.70
N MET A 167 -12.21 -6.86 2.37
CA MET A 167 -10.80 -7.29 2.27
C MET A 167 -10.29 -7.90 3.57
#